data_121f6137ef085ed7c110b351d2475232
#
_entry.id   121f6137ef085ed7c110b351d2475232
#
_cell.length_a   1.000
_cell.length_b   1.000
_cell.length_c   1.000
_cell.angle_alpha   90.00
_cell.angle_beta   90.00
_cell.angle_gamma   90.00
#
_symmetry.space_group_name_H-M   'P 1'
#
loop_
_entity.id
_entity.type
_entity.pdbx_description
1 polymer ?
#
loop_
_entity_poly.entity_id
_entity_poly.type
_entity_poly.pdbx_seq_one_letter_code
_entity_poly.pdbx_strand_id
1 'polypeptide(L)'
;MAEAEPWRPLPFDEVIDISAGEARKRRLRRQLHAWYAFVITLVIAAINIAGFPYVLQWRASLRTAQTADAAAQHVEGWPYPQAEEAFAAAKRYNRKIAASDQTVLGEAEDPFPSTAGGSHASGKDSLAAKDSEYQSLLDSGDGVMGTIRVPKVSIKLPIYHGTSNAALASGAGHLYGTS
;
A
#
# COMPACT_ATOMS: atom_id res chain seq x y z
N MET A 1 39.59 74.56 -49.43
CA MET A 1 38.13 74.44 -49.63
C MET A 1 37.81 72.97 -49.46
N ALA A 2 37.18 72.62 -48.32
CA ALA A 2 36.68 71.28 -48.12
C ALA A 2 35.33 71.18 -48.74
N GLU A 3 35.20 70.32 -49.76
CA GLU A 3 33.89 70.02 -50.37
C GLU A 3 33.05 69.31 -49.29
N ALA A 4 31.91 69.90 -48.97
CA ALA A 4 30.92 69.31 -48.09
C ALA A 4 30.32 68.09 -48.82
N GLU A 5 30.53 66.93 -48.23
CA GLU A 5 29.91 65.67 -48.72
C GLU A 5 28.40 65.84 -48.79
N PRO A 6 27.74 65.51 -49.92
CA PRO A 6 26.29 65.69 -50.06
C PRO A 6 25.59 64.77 -49.06
N TRP A 7 24.72 65.36 -48.22
CA TRP A 7 23.86 64.65 -47.29
C TRP A 7 23.08 63.55 -48.02
N ARG A 8 23.31 62.29 -47.64
CA ARG A 8 22.50 61.14 -48.10
C ARG A 8 21.55 60.74 -47.00
N PRO A 9 20.22 60.72 -47.24
CA PRO A 9 19.29 60.19 -46.27
C PRO A 9 19.63 58.70 -46.02
N LEU A 10 19.73 58.32 -44.78
CA LEU A 10 19.86 56.91 -44.40
C LEU A 10 18.66 56.12 -44.90
N PRO A 11 18.83 54.90 -45.40
CA PRO A 11 17.73 54.02 -45.79
C PRO A 11 16.82 53.77 -44.58
N PHE A 12 15.51 53.69 -44.80
CA PHE A 12 14.50 53.60 -43.74
C PHE A 12 14.69 52.39 -42.83
N ASP A 13 15.17 51.31 -43.33
CA ASP A 13 15.52 50.06 -42.62
C ASP A 13 16.71 50.23 -41.67
N GLU A 14 17.64 51.16 -41.98
CA GLU A 14 18.77 51.48 -41.10
C GLU A 14 18.39 52.43 -39.96
N VAL A 15 17.38 53.29 -40.19
CA VAL A 15 16.84 54.23 -39.17
C VAL A 15 15.98 53.51 -38.16
N ILE A 16 15.28 52.43 -38.54
CA ILE A 16 14.39 51.64 -37.69
C ILE A 16 14.89 50.20 -37.65
N ASP A 17 15.92 49.96 -36.89
CA ASP A 17 16.36 48.55 -36.61
C ASP A 17 15.37 47.92 -35.59
N ILE A 18 14.35 47.22 -36.13
CA ILE A 18 13.38 46.45 -35.30
C ILE A 18 13.91 45.05 -35.03
N SER A 19 15.04 44.63 -35.62
CA SER A 19 15.58 43.27 -35.49
C SER A 19 15.93 42.91 -34.05
N ALA A 20 16.52 43.86 -33.32
CA ALA A 20 16.87 43.67 -31.92
C ALA A 20 15.61 43.53 -31.04
N GLY A 21 14.56 44.28 -31.36
CA GLY A 21 13.26 44.22 -30.66
C GLY A 21 12.56 42.86 -30.89
N GLU A 22 12.58 42.34 -32.13
CA GLU A 22 12.03 41.04 -32.46
C GLU A 22 12.82 39.88 -31.83
N ALA A 23 14.13 39.94 -31.86
CA ALA A 23 14.99 38.95 -31.22
C ALA A 23 14.71 38.88 -29.70
N ARG A 24 14.55 40.04 -29.04
CA ARG A 24 14.17 40.15 -27.64
C ARG A 24 12.79 39.54 -27.38
N LYS A 25 11.78 39.86 -28.19
CA LYS A 25 10.43 39.28 -28.10
C LYS A 25 10.43 37.76 -28.27
N ARG A 26 11.20 37.22 -29.24
CA ARG A 26 11.35 35.76 -29.45
C ARG A 26 12.00 35.11 -28.25
N ARG A 27 13.04 35.71 -27.65
CA ARG A 27 13.72 35.23 -26.46
C ARG A 27 12.78 35.19 -25.25
N LEU A 28 12.02 36.27 -25.01
CA LEU A 28 11.02 36.35 -23.96
C LEU A 28 9.92 35.29 -24.12
N ARG A 29 9.40 35.12 -25.33
CA ARG A 29 8.40 34.08 -25.62
C ARG A 29 8.96 32.67 -25.33
N ARG A 30 10.18 32.37 -25.73
CA ARG A 30 10.84 31.08 -25.40
C ARG A 30 11.00 30.89 -23.90
N GLN A 31 11.40 31.93 -23.18
CA GLN A 31 11.50 31.88 -21.72
C GLN A 31 10.12 31.64 -21.07
N LEU A 32 9.08 32.32 -21.52
CA LEU A 32 7.72 32.09 -21.05
C LEU A 32 7.25 30.64 -21.28
N HIS A 33 7.47 30.11 -22.49
CA HIS A 33 7.11 28.72 -22.77
C HIS A 33 7.91 27.74 -21.92
N ALA A 34 9.21 28.00 -21.67
CA ALA A 34 10.02 27.19 -20.78
C ALA A 34 9.49 27.23 -19.33
N TRP A 35 9.09 28.40 -18.85
CA TRP A 35 8.46 28.56 -17.55
C TRP A 35 7.12 27.81 -17.45
N TYR A 36 6.25 27.92 -18.47
CA TYR A 36 4.99 27.17 -18.50
C TYR A 36 5.26 25.66 -18.52
N ALA A 37 6.19 25.18 -19.32
CA ALA A 37 6.57 23.78 -19.36
C ALA A 37 7.06 23.29 -17.99
N PHE A 38 7.90 24.08 -17.32
CA PHE A 38 8.40 23.78 -15.98
C PHE A 38 7.27 23.70 -14.94
N VAL A 39 6.35 24.69 -14.94
CA VAL A 39 5.20 24.68 -14.02
C VAL A 39 4.30 23.49 -14.28
N ILE A 40 4.00 23.18 -15.54
CA ILE A 40 3.17 22.01 -15.89
C ILE A 40 3.84 20.73 -15.41
N THR A 41 5.16 20.60 -15.60
CA THR A 41 5.92 19.41 -15.11
C THR A 41 5.82 19.30 -13.60
N LEU A 42 5.96 20.40 -12.84
CA LEU A 42 5.81 20.40 -11.40
C LEU A 42 4.40 20.00 -10.95
N VAL A 43 3.37 20.50 -11.64
CA VAL A 43 1.98 20.13 -11.33
C VAL A 43 1.75 18.63 -11.57
N ILE A 44 2.23 18.11 -12.69
CA ILE A 44 2.14 16.66 -12.98
C ILE A 44 2.89 15.85 -11.92
N ALA A 45 4.08 16.27 -11.53
CA ALA A 45 4.85 15.60 -10.49
C ALA A 45 4.10 15.63 -9.14
N ALA A 46 3.53 16.75 -8.76
CA ALA A 46 2.74 16.89 -7.54
C ALA A 46 1.50 15.97 -7.54
N ILE A 47 0.78 15.89 -8.65
CA ILE A 47 -0.38 14.99 -8.80
C ILE A 47 0.06 13.53 -8.68
N ASN A 48 1.17 13.14 -9.28
CA ASN A 48 1.70 11.78 -9.18
C ASN A 48 2.09 11.43 -7.74
N ILE A 49 2.80 12.33 -7.06
CA ILE A 49 3.20 12.12 -5.66
C ILE A 49 1.97 12.02 -4.75
N ALA A 50 1.00 12.91 -4.90
CA ALA A 50 -0.22 12.89 -4.10
C ALA A 50 -1.12 11.68 -4.42
N GLY A 51 -1.19 11.26 -5.67
CA GLY A 51 -2.00 10.11 -6.11
C GLY A 51 -1.39 8.74 -5.82
N PHE A 52 -0.07 8.67 -5.67
CA PHE A 52 0.66 7.41 -5.48
C PHE A 52 0.15 6.56 -4.30
N PRO A 53 -0.04 7.12 -3.08
CA PRO A 53 -0.54 6.34 -1.95
C PRO A 53 -1.95 5.78 -2.20
N TYR A 54 -2.82 6.51 -2.88
CA TYR A 54 -4.16 6.03 -3.21
C TYR A 54 -4.13 4.84 -4.17
N VAL A 55 -3.24 4.86 -5.16
CA VAL A 55 -3.05 3.75 -6.09
C VAL A 55 -2.52 2.51 -5.36
N LEU A 56 -1.58 2.68 -4.42
CA LEU A 56 -1.06 1.58 -3.62
C LEU A 56 -2.13 0.97 -2.71
N GLN A 57 -2.90 1.80 -2.02
CA GLN A 57 -4.00 1.35 -1.16
C GLN A 57 -5.07 0.61 -1.96
N TRP A 58 -5.46 1.13 -3.10
CA TRP A 58 -6.43 0.49 -3.98
C TRP A 58 -5.94 -0.89 -4.47
N ARG A 59 -4.67 -0.98 -4.90
CA ARG A 59 -4.08 -2.27 -5.27
C ARG A 59 -4.00 -3.25 -4.10
N ALA A 60 -3.66 -2.77 -2.90
CA ALA A 60 -3.62 -3.60 -1.71
C ALA A 60 -5.02 -4.16 -1.38
N SER A 61 -6.05 -3.32 -1.39
CA SER A 61 -7.43 -3.75 -1.13
C SER A 61 -7.94 -4.78 -2.13
N LEU A 62 -7.59 -4.63 -3.41
CA LEU A 62 -7.94 -5.61 -4.44
C LEU A 62 -7.28 -6.98 -4.18
N ARG A 63 -6.00 -6.99 -3.86
CA ARG A 63 -5.29 -8.25 -3.53
C ARG A 63 -5.90 -8.93 -2.31
N THR A 64 -6.14 -8.18 -1.25
CA THR A 64 -6.75 -8.70 -0.02
C THR A 64 -8.13 -9.29 -0.29
N ALA A 65 -8.97 -8.62 -1.09
CA ALA A 65 -10.28 -9.14 -1.48
C ALA A 65 -10.15 -10.42 -2.34
N GLN A 66 -9.21 -10.47 -3.26
CA GLN A 66 -8.97 -11.67 -4.10
C GLN A 66 -8.53 -12.86 -3.25
N THR A 67 -7.63 -12.67 -2.28
CA THR A 67 -7.21 -13.74 -1.36
C THR A 67 -8.38 -14.25 -0.53
N ALA A 68 -9.24 -13.34 -0.03
CA ALA A 68 -10.44 -13.72 0.70
C ALA A 68 -11.46 -14.47 -0.17
N ASP A 69 -11.58 -14.13 -1.46
CA ASP A 69 -12.44 -14.85 -2.41
C ASP A 69 -11.89 -16.23 -2.73
N ALA A 70 -10.59 -16.35 -2.97
CA ALA A 70 -9.92 -17.61 -3.24
C ALA A 70 -10.07 -18.58 -2.05
N ALA A 71 -9.86 -18.12 -0.82
CA ALA A 71 -10.06 -18.91 0.38
C ALA A 71 -11.51 -19.38 0.53
N ALA A 72 -12.49 -18.51 0.30
CA ALA A 72 -13.89 -18.85 0.35
C ALA A 72 -14.26 -19.92 -0.70
N GLN A 73 -13.80 -19.78 -1.94
CA GLN A 73 -14.02 -20.77 -3.01
C GLN A 73 -13.34 -22.10 -2.70
N HIS A 74 -12.16 -22.08 -2.08
CA HIS A 74 -11.48 -23.30 -1.68
C HIS A 74 -12.32 -24.10 -0.68
N VAL A 75 -12.87 -23.46 0.34
CA VAL A 75 -13.74 -24.09 1.34
C VAL A 75 -15.06 -24.56 0.74
N GLU A 76 -15.67 -23.81 -0.17
CA GLU A 76 -16.86 -24.22 -0.90
C GLU A 76 -16.65 -25.52 -1.71
N GLY A 77 -15.41 -25.74 -2.16
CA GLY A 77 -15.00 -26.94 -2.89
C GLY A 77 -14.68 -28.15 -2.01
N TRP A 78 -14.69 -28.01 -0.68
CA TRP A 78 -14.36 -29.16 0.20
C TRP A 78 -15.43 -30.23 0.14
N PRO A 79 -15.02 -31.49 -0.08
CA PRO A 79 -15.96 -32.61 -0.07
C PRO A 79 -16.48 -32.83 1.36
N TYR A 80 -17.74 -33.25 1.46
CA TYR A 80 -18.28 -33.74 2.75
C TYR A 80 -17.54 -35.00 3.18
N PRO A 81 -17.13 -35.18 4.44
CA PRO A 81 -17.40 -34.33 5.63
C PRO A 81 -16.23 -33.40 6.04
N GLN A 82 -15.35 -33.03 5.13
CA GLN A 82 -14.10 -32.32 5.43
C GLN A 82 -14.30 -31.01 6.22
N ALA A 83 -15.32 -30.23 5.88
CA ALA A 83 -15.60 -28.97 6.58
C ALA A 83 -16.04 -29.22 8.05
N GLU A 84 -16.86 -30.24 8.26
CA GLU A 84 -17.33 -30.63 9.59
C GLU A 84 -16.17 -31.18 10.45
N GLU A 85 -15.27 -31.95 9.85
CA GLU A 85 -14.09 -32.49 10.52
C GLU A 85 -13.13 -31.39 10.91
N ALA A 86 -12.86 -30.42 10.02
CA ALA A 86 -12.03 -29.25 10.30
C ALA A 86 -12.61 -28.41 11.46
N PHE A 87 -13.92 -28.19 11.45
CA PHE A 87 -14.58 -27.47 12.53
C PHE A 87 -14.60 -28.24 13.85
N ALA A 88 -14.78 -29.56 13.79
CA ALA A 88 -14.68 -30.43 14.98
C ALA A 88 -13.26 -30.46 15.56
N ALA A 89 -12.21 -30.41 14.69
CA ALA A 89 -10.83 -30.32 15.12
C ALA A 89 -10.57 -28.99 15.84
N ALA A 90 -11.02 -27.87 15.28
CA ALA A 90 -10.91 -26.56 15.93
C ALA A 90 -11.61 -26.52 17.30
N LYS A 91 -12.81 -27.09 17.41
CA LYS A 91 -13.51 -27.20 18.69
C LYS A 91 -12.78 -28.09 19.71
N ARG A 92 -12.10 -29.17 19.29
CA ARG A 92 -11.29 -30.00 20.18
C ARG A 92 -10.07 -29.22 20.69
N TYR A 93 -9.42 -28.50 19.79
CA TYR A 93 -8.29 -27.66 20.13
C TYR A 93 -8.68 -26.56 21.13
N ASN A 94 -9.79 -25.87 20.92
CA ASN A 94 -10.30 -24.85 21.86
C ASN A 94 -10.56 -25.42 23.25
N ARG A 95 -11.15 -26.64 23.36
CA ARG A 95 -11.32 -27.31 24.65
C ARG A 95 -9.98 -27.67 25.30
N LYS A 96 -8.97 -28.06 24.52
CA LYS A 96 -7.62 -28.35 25.02
C LYS A 96 -6.99 -27.07 25.60
N ILE A 97 -7.08 -25.94 24.89
CA ILE A 97 -6.61 -24.65 25.38
C ILE A 97 -7.33 -24.24 26.66
N ALA A 98 -8.66 -24.29 26.67
CA ALA A 98 -9.46 -23.94 27.85
C ALA A 98 -9.12 -24.78 29.09
N ALA A 99 -8.67 -26.03 28.89
CA ALA A 99 -8.26 -26.91 29.99
C ALA A 99 -6.77 -26.76 30.39
N SER A 100 -5.95 -26.05 29.61
CA SER A 100 -4.50 -25.98 29.78
C SER A 100 -4.01 -24.82 30.65
N ASP A 101 -4.84 -24.11 31.38
CA ASP A 101 -4.46 -22.96 32.22
C ASP A 101 -3.51 -21.96 31.50
N GLN A 102 -3.75 -21.76 30.24
CA GLN A 102 -2.92 -20.90 29.37
C GLN A 102 -3.01 -19.45 29.83
N THR A 103 -1.93 -18.93 30.40
CA THR A 103 -1.85 -17.57 30.94
C THR A 103 -1.53 -16.50 29.87
N VAL A 104 -1.04 -16.91 28.70
CA VAL A 104 -0.62 -16.00 27.63
C VAL A 104 -1.67 -15.99 26.53
N LEU A 105 -2.46 -14.93 26.49
CA LEU A 105 -3.38 -14.63 25.39
C LEU A 105 -2.64 -13.80 24.35
N GLY A 106 -2.43 -14.41 23.19
CA GLY A 106 -1.94 -13.70 22.02
C GLY A 106 -0.45 -13.37 22.00
N GLU A 107 -0.02 -12.92 20.87
CA GLU A 107 1.28 -12.28 20.62
C GLU A 107 1.08 -10.77 20.74
N ALA A 108 0.84 -10.25 21.91
CA ALA A 108 0.82 -8.82 22.11
C ALA A 108 2.24 -8.31 21.95
N GLU A 109 2.59 -7.83 20.76
CA GLU A 109 3.71 -6.92 20.59
C GLU A 109 3.35 -5.65 21.36
N ASP A 110 4.13 -5.35 22.42
CA ASP A 110 3.92 -4.11 23.18
C ASP A 110 4.10 -2.93 22.22
N PRO A 111 3.06 -2.14 21.90
CA PRO A 111 3.19 -0.97 21.05
C PRO A 111 4.08 0.12 21.66
N PHE A 112 4.43 -0.03 22.96
CA PHE A 112 5.33 0.84 23.68
C PHE A 112 6.50 0.04 24.24
N PRO A 113 7.51 -0.34 23.43
CA PRO A 113 8.65 -1.08 23.91
C PRO A 113 9.40 -0.21 24.95
N SER A 114 9.09 -0.44 26.23
CA SER A 114 9.87 0.14 27.30
C SER A 114 11.29 -0.46 27.21
N THR A 115 12.30 0.40 27.24
CA THR A 115 13.73 0.15 27.12
C THR A 115 14.32 -0.78 28.20
N ALA A 116 13.50 -1.48 28.94
CA ALA A 116 13.89 -2.38 30.03
C ALA A 116 13.60 -3.85 29.64
N GLY A 117 14.49 -4.45 28.86
CA GLY A 117 14.76 -5.92 28.91
C GLY A 117 13.64 -6.89 28.51
N GLY A 118 12.55 -6.46 27.92
CA GLY A 118 11.50 -7.32 27.40
C GLY A 118 11.96 -7.98 26.07
N SER A 119 12.01 -9.29 26.03
CA SER A 119 12.27 -10.08 24.83
C SER A 119 11.18 -9.75 23.81
N HIS A 120 11.53 -9.00 22.76
CA HIS A 120 10.66 -8.82 21.61
C HIS A 120 10.48 -10.18 20.95
N ALA A 121 9.28 -10.75 21.01
CA ALA A 121 8.93 -11.88 20.18
C ALA A 121 8.95 -11.37 18.71
N SER A 122 10.09 -11.54 18.07
CA SER A 122 10.20 -11.37 16.62
C SER A 122 9.18 -12.31 15.99
N GLY A 123 8.39 -11.86 15.00
CA GLY A 123 7.30 -12.65 14.40
C GLY A 123 7.66 -14.02 13.85
N LYS A 124 8.95 -14.40 13.89
CA LYS A 124 9.46 -15.77 13.63
C LYS A 124 9.51 -16.68 14.86
N ASP A 125 9.49 -16.11 16.08
CA ASP A 125 9.62 -16.85 17.34
C ASP A 125 8.31 -16.91 18.14
N SER A 126 7.22 -16.50 17.54
CA SER A 126 5.91 -16.47 18.16
C SER A 126 5.42 -17.86 18.55
N LEU A 127 4.66 -17.97 19.64
CA LEU A 127 4.03 -19.22 20.06
C LEU A 127 3.07 -19.75 18.99
N ALA A 128 2.32 -18.86 18.32
CA ALA A 128 1.44 -19.20 17.22
C ALA A 128 2.20 -19.87 16.06
N ALA A 129 3.38 -19.36 15.71
CA ALA A 129 4.19 -19.93 14.63
C ALA A 129 4.80 -21.31 14.99
N LYS A 130 5.01 -21.57 16.28
CA LYS A 130 5.56 -22.84 16.77
C LYS A 130 4.52 -23.93 16.96
N ASP A 131 3.27 -23.57 17.12
CA ASP A 131 2.15 -24.52 17.31
C ASP A 131 1.64 -25.01 15.94
N SER A 132 2.19 -26.15 15.51
CA SER A 132 1.82 -26.79 14.25
C SER A 132 0.36 -27.28 14.24
N GLU A 133 -0.18 -27.67 15.39
CA GLU A 133 -1.59 -28.04 15.50
C GLU A 133 -2.48 -26.84 15.22
N TYR A 134 -2.21 -25.69 15.85
CA TYR A 134 -2.91 -24.44 15.60
C TYR A 134 -2.81 -23.99 14.13
N GLN A 135 -1.61 -24.06 13.55
CA GLN A 135 -1.38 -23.64 12.16
C GLN A 135 -2.15 -24.50 11.13
N SER A 136 -2.46 -25.75 11.49
CA SER A 136 -3.22 -26.65 10.60
C SER A 136 -4.73 -26.52 10.73
N LEU A 137 -5.22 -25.79 11.74
CA LEU A 137 -6.67 -25.65 11.96
C LEU A 137 -7.31 -24.70 10.97
N LEU A 138 -8.42 -25.13 10.37
CA LEU A 138 -9.23 -24.30 9.46
C LEU A 138 -8.41 -23.70 8.30
N ASP A 139 -7.25 -24.29 7.94
CA ASP A 139 -6.44 -23.78 6.85
C ASP A 139 -7.16 -23.99 5.51
N SER A 140 -7.64 -22.89 4.95
CA SER A 140 -8.27 -22.86 3.63
C SER A 140 -7.28 -22.65 2.47
N GLY A 141 -6.00 -22.76 2.75
CA GLY A 141 -4.88 -22.48 1.85
C GLY A 141 -4.17 -21.16 2.20
N ASP A 142 -2.86 -21.14 1.99
CA ASP A 142 -1.99 -19.98 2.24
C ASP A 142 -2.06 -19.41 3.67
N GLY A 143 -2.41 -20.26 4.67
CA GLY A 143 -2.54 -19.86 6.08
C GLY A 143 -3.79 -19.03 6.39
N VAL A 144 -4.78 -19.02 5.51
CA VAL A 144 -6.06 -18.33 5.72
C VAL A 144 -7.04 -19.24 6.45
N MET A 145 -7.46 -18.83 7.66
CA MET A 145 -8.46 -19.53 8.48
C MET A 145 -9.89 -19.27 8.06
N GLY A 146 -10.15 -18.09 7.48
CA GLY A 146 -11.50 -17.67 7.15
C GLY A 146 -11.53 -16.26 6.56
N THR A 147 -12.73 -15.71 6.42
CA THR A 147 -12.92 -14.38 5.82
C THR A 147 -13.88 -13.54 6.63
N ILE A 148 -13.56 -12.25 6.80
CA ILE A 148 -14.47 -11.24 7.31
C ILE A 148 -15.11 -10.51 6.15
N ARG A 149 -16.44 -10.46 6.14
CA ARG A 149 -17.19 -9.72 5.13
C ARG A 149 -18.14 -8.75 5.79
N VAL A 150 -17.97 -7.45 5.54
CA VAL A 150 -18.86 -6.39 6.00
C VAL A 150 -19.45 -5.66 4.80
N PRO A 151 -20.62 -6.10 4.28
CA PRO A 151 -21.17 -5.62 3.01
C PRO A 151 -21.46 -4.11 2.99
N LYS A 152 -21.92 -3.54 4.13
CA LYS A 152 -22.28 -2.12 4.24
C LYS A 152 -21.11 -1.16 3.91
N VAL A 153 -19.87 -1.58 4.16
CA VAL A 153 -18.67 -0.78 3.92
C VAL A 153 -17.74 -1.42 2.89
N SER A 154 -18.22 -2.44 2.18
CA SER A 154 -17.48 -3.17 1.15
C SER A 154 -16.13 -3.72 1.64
N ILE A 155 -16.05 -4.08 2.94
CA ILE A 155 -14.87 -4.70 3.52
C ILE A 155 -14.94 -6.20 3.32
N LYS A 156 -13.84 -6.77 2.81
CA LYS A 156 -13.62 -8.20 2.66
C LYS A 156 -12.15 -8.49 2.96
N LEU A 157 -11.89 -9.19 4.06
CA LEU A 157 -10.55 -9.44 4.57
C LEU A 157 -10.36 -10.93 4.85
N PRO A 158 -9.23 -11.54 4.47
CA PRO A 158 -8.84 -12.86 4.95
C PRO A 158 -8.42 -12.77 6.41
N ILE A 159 -8.66 -13.85 7.16
CA ILE A 159 -8.20 -14.03 8.55
C ILE A 159 -7.04 -15.02 8.51
N TYR A 160 -5.88 -14.60 9.01
CA TYR A 160 -4.68 -15.42 9.10
C TYR A 160 -4.46 -15.97 10.51
N HIS A 161 -3.68 -17.04 10.63
CA HIS A 161 -3.21 -17.55 11.92
C HIS A 161 -2.24 -16.56 12.57
N GLY A 162 -2.47 -16.23 13.84
CA GLY A 162 -1.66 -15.29 14.61
C GLY A 162 -1.86 -13.82 14.24
N THR A 163 -1.14 -12.95 14.95
CA THR A 163 -1.21 -11.49 14.81
C THR A 163 0.14 -10.88 14.46
N SER A 164 0.95 -11.62 13.69
CA SER A 164 2.24 -11.12 13.21
C SER A 164 2.05 -9.89 12.30
N ASN A 165 3.10 -9.06 12.19
CA ASN A 165 3.08 -7.90 11.29
C ASN A 165 2.74 -8.28 9.84
N ALA A 166 3.16 -9.45 9.39
CA ALA A 166 2.84 -9.96 8.06
C ALA A 166 1.34 -10.30 7.91
N ALA A 167 0.74 -10.96 8.92
CA ALA A 167 -0.69 -11.26 8.94
C ALA A 167 -1.52 -9.98 8.94
N LEU A 168 -1.20 -9.02 9.81
CA LEU A 168 -1.92 -7.75 9.93
C LEU A 168 -1.75 -6.84 8.70
N ALA A 169 -0.62 -6.91 8.02
CA ALA A 169 -0.42 -6.19 6.76
C ALA A 169 -1.21 -6.79 5.59
N SER A 170 -1.55 -8.08 5.67
CA SER A 170 -2.24 -8.82 4.61
C SER A 170 -3.75 -8.94 4.83
N GLY A 171 -4.22 -8.80 6.08
CA GLY A 171 -5.64 -8.96 6.43
C GLY A 171 -5.90 -8.81 7.92
N ALA A 172 -6.79 -9.64 8.47
CA ALA A 172 -7.01 -9.75 9.89
C ALA A 172 -6.20 -10.91 10.47
N GLY A 173 -5.76 -10.80 11.71
CA GLY A 173 -5.08 -11.87 12.43
C GLY A 173 -6.00 -12.50 13.48
N HIS A 174 -5.97 -13.83 13.60
CA HIS A 174 -6.61 -14.54 14.70
C HIS A 174 -5.67 -14.55 15.91
N LEU A 175 -6.14 -14.05 17.04
CA LEU A 175 -5.32 -13.95 18.25
C LEU A 175 -5.08 -15.36 18.83
N TYR A 176 -3.81 -15.77 18.91
CA TYR A 176 -3.44 -17.07 19.45
C TYR A 176 -3.90 -17.24 20.90
N GLY A 177 -4.42 -18.43 21.22
CA GLY A 177 -4.92 -18.73 22.56
C GLY A 177 -6.35 -18.24 22.83
N THR A 178 -7.01 -17.61 21.86
CA THR A 178 -8.46 -17.30 21.95
C THR A 178 -9.29 -18.38 21.27
N SER A 179 -10.53 -18.54 21.70
CA SER A 179 -11.48 -19.52 21.16
C SER A 179 -12.72 -18.83 20.59
#